data_9ae1d3f43360289ad6d201b58e4b853c
#
_entry.id   9ae1d3f43360289ad6d201b58e4b853c
#
_cell.length_a   1.000
_cell.length_b   1.000
_cell.length_c   1.000
_cell.angle_alpha   90.00
_cell.angle_beta   90.00
_cell.angle_gamma   90.00
#
_symmetry.space_group_name_H-M   'P 1'
#
loop_
_entity.id
_entity.type
_entity.pdbx_description
1 polymer ?
#
loop_
_entity_poly.entity_id
_entity_poly.type
_entity_poly.pdbx_seq_one_letter_code
_entity_poly.pdbx_strand_id
1 'polypeptide(L)'
;LGLVGTLFSFHSIFRLGNFRKGNITFICLWLICAAMTGMYILKHTKTINQADELHWQQAYEEKYRTAYQGVAQPSVTHIQTTIDLYPNEMTYQVSGSYQLVNKTDQVIREFIVHTWQDIQMQSLRSSNLSQIKMDRAFGQYVIKPAKPLMPKDSFSLHFTFRYSVNPWNGHNPANAIVQNGSFIRLSNYFPRIGYQSELEITDESERAKRTMPAATSIKGLTDAMEQPYPYGFIRWEALVSAPAEQTVVGIGELVKRYRKNDRTYFHFDSKRPIPFRFGLSSAVYEVKKTQHDSIAIEIYYHPRHAQNVTHLMERIKQ
;
A
#
# COMPACT_ATOMS: atom_id res chain seq x y z
N LEU A 1 24.96 -8.70 19.92
CA LEU A 1 25.64 -7.80 20.88
C LEU A 1 24.82 -7.61 22.15
N GLY A 2 23.51 -7.34 22.09
CA GLY A 2 22.65 -7.14 23.27
C GLY A 2 22.60 -8.34 24.20
N LEU A 3 22.45 -9.57 23.66
CA LEU A 3 22.42 -10.81 24.44
C LEU A 3 23.73 -11.10 25.15
N VAL A 4 24.86 -10.84 24.50
CA VAL A 4 26.19 -11.01 25.08
C VAL A 4 26.44 -9.99 26.21
N GLY A 5 26.01 -8.73 26.01
CA GLY A 5 26.12 -7.70 27.03
C GLY A 5 25.25 -7.97 28.26
N THR A 6 24.01 -8.47 28.08
CA THR A 6 23.14 -8.88 29.18
C THR A 6 23.69 -10.11 29.94
N LEU A 7 24.17 -11.12 29.27
CA LEU A 7 24.79 -12.30 29.88
C LEU A 7 26.05 -11.92 30.66
N PHE A 8 26.89 -11.04 30.11
CA PHE A 8 28.09 -10.57 30.79
C PHE A 8 27.77 -9.70 32.00
N SER A 9 26.77 -8.83 31.92
CA SER A 9 26.30 -8.02 33.04
C SER A 9 25.71 -8.90 34.15
N PHE A 10 24.87 -9.89 33.80
CA PHE A 10 24.35 -10.89 34.74
C PHE A 10 25.47 -11.68 35.43
N HIS A 11 26.41 -12.20 34.64
CA HIS A 11 27.54 -12.94 35.18
C HIS A 11 28.41 -12.11 36.14
N SER A 12 28.61 -10.81 35.81
CA SER A 12 29.37 -9.87 36.63
C SER A 12 28.65 -9.47 37.93
N ILE A 13 27.31 -9.38 37.91
CA ILE A 13 26.48 -9.08 39.06
C ILE A 13 26.38 -10.27 40.03
N PHE A 14 26.25 -11.51 39.51
CA PHE A 14 26.07 -12.71 40.32
C PHE A 14 27.38 -13.33 40.84
N ARG A 15 28.55 -12.99 40.29
CA ARG A 15 29.86 -13.31 40.90
C ARG A 15 30.18 -12.31 42.00
N LEU A 16 29.44 -12.34 43.07
CA LEU A 16 29.65 -11.58 44.30
C LEU A 16 31.09 -11.76 44.83
N GLY A 17 31.93 -10.77 44.73
CA GLY A 17 33.19 -10.78 45.45
C GLY A 17 34.24 -9.78 44.96
N ASN A 18 34.36 -9.50 43.68
CA ASN A 18 35.35 -8.54 43.19
C ASN A 18 34.80 -7.69 42.04
N PHE A 19 34.08 -6.63 42.38
CA PHE A 19 33.78 -5.54 41.43
C PHE A 19 35.06 -4.82 41.06
N ARG A 20 35.73 -5.29 40.03
CA ARG A 20 36.84 -4.53 39.43
C ARG A 20 36.27 -3.28 38.75
N LYS A 21 36.95 -2.12 38.92
CA LYS A 21 36.53 -0.85 38.29
C LYS A 21 36.21 -1.00 36.78
N GLY A 22 36.92 -1.89 36.06
CA GLY A 22 36.66 -2.21 34.68
C GLY A 22 35.28 -2.83 34.37
N ASN A 23 34.72 -3.62 35.29
CA ASN A 23 33.38 -4.24 35.11
C ASN A 23 32.27 -3.16 35.23
N ILE A 24 32.44 -2.20 36.15
CA ILE A 24 31.49 -1.09 36.32
C ILE A 24 31.51 -0.20 35.06
N THR A 25 32.69 0.12 34.55
CA THR A 25 32.82 0.91 33.33
C THR A 25 32.18 0.24 32.14
N PHE A 26 32.34 -1.09 32.00
CA PHE A 26 31.71 -1.87 30.94
C PHE A 26 30.17 -1.86 31.06
N ILE A 27 29.62 -2.06 32.27
CA ILE A 27 28.18 -2.02 32.53
C ILE A 27 27.60 -0.63 32.20
N CYS A 28 28.27 0.44 32.64
CA CYS A 28 27.86 1.81 32.33
C CYS A 28 27.85 2.10 30.82
N LEU A 29 28.92 1.68 30.12
CA LEU A 29 29.00 1.84 28.67
C LEU A 29 27.89 1.06 27.96
N TRP A 30 27.62 -0.17 28.39
CA TRP A 30 26.54 -0.98 27.82
C TRP A 30 25.18 -0.35 28.05
N LEU A 31 24.90 0.17 29.25
CA LEU A 31 23.64 0.86 29.56
C LEU A 31 23.48 2.13 28.72
N ILE A 32 24.55 2.91 28.53
CA ILE A 32 24.55 4.08 27.64
C ILE A 32 24.23 3.67 26.19
N CYS A 33 24.89 2.62 25.68
CA CYS A 33 24.62 2.13 24.34
C CYS A 33 23.18 1.59 24.19
N ALA A 34 22.67 0.89 25.21
CA ALA A 34 21.30 0.40 25.22
C ALA A 34 20.29 1.55 25.25
N ALA A 35 20.54 2.58 26.07
CA ALA A 35 19.69 3.76 26.13
C ALA A 35 19.71 4.55 24.82
N MET A 36 20.88 4.74 24.20
CA MET A 36 21.00 5.41 22.90
C MET A 36 20.27 4.63 21.81
N THR A 37 20.44 3.30 21.78
CA THR A 37 19.75 2.43 20.82
C THR A 37 18.24 2.48 21.05
N GLY A 38 17.79 2.41 22.30
CA GLY A 38 16.39 2.54 22.66
C GLY A 38 15.79 3.88 22.21
N MET A 39 16.45 4.98 22.49
CA MET A 39 16.02 6.31 22.03
C MET A 39 16.01 6.42 20.49
N TYR A 40 16.99 5.82 19.82
CA TYR A 40 17.05 5.78 18.37
C TYR A 40 15.84 5.01 17.81
N ILE A 41 15.54 3.82 18.35
CA ILE A 41 14.38 3.01 17.95
C ILE A 41 13.09 3.79 18.18
N LEU A 42 12.87 4.33 19.38
CA LEU A 42 11.67 5.11 19.71
C LEU A 42 11.46 6.31 18.77
N LYS A 43 12.55 7.00 18.40
CA LYS A 43 12.49 8.12 17.47
C LYS A 43 12.12 7.71 16.03
N HIS A 44 12.50 6.50 15.60
CA HIS A 44 12.32 6.03 14.22
C HIS A 44 11.15 5.07 14.05
N THR A 45 10.60 4.53 15.17
CA THR A 45 9.42 3.67 15.16
C THR A 45 8.18 4.51 15.37
N LYS A 46 7.25 4.48 14.42
CA LYS A 46 5.91 5.05 14.64
C LYS A 46 5.10 4.08 15.49
N THR A 47 5.03 4.28 16.78
CA THR A 47 4.04 3.62 17.63
C THR A 47 2.74 4.43 17.54
N ILE A 48 1.74 3.88 16.87
CA ILE A 48 0.40 4.47 16.91
C ILE A 48 -0.27 3.95 18.17
N ASN A 49 -0.61 4.86 19.08
CA ASN A 49 -1.42 4.53 20.23
C ASN A 49 -2.87 4.36 19.77
N GLN A 50 -3.55 3.32 20.24
CA GLN A 50 -4.95 3.05 19.89
C GLN A 50 -5.87 4.26 20.17
N ALA A 51 -5.61 5.01 21.24
CA ALA A 51 -6.38 6.21 21.56
C ALA A 51 -6.19 7.32 20.51
N ASP A 52 -4.96 7.51 20.04
CA ASP A 52 -4.63 8.51 19.01
C ASP A 52 -5.24 8.11 17.66
N GLU A 53 -5.25 6.81 17.34
CA GLU A 53 -5.88 6.29 16.12
C GLU A 53 -7.39 6.52 16.14
N LEU A 54 -8.07 6.17 17.24
CA LEU A 54 -9.51 6.40 17.40
C LEU A 54 -9.86 7.90 17.35
N HIS A 55 -9.04 8.75 17.95
CA HIS A 55 -9.22 10.21 17.85
C HIS A 55 -9.05 10.72 16.41
N TRP A 56 -8.06 10.21 15.69
CA TRP A 56 -7.86 10.54 14.28
C TRP A 56 -9.04 10.08 13.41
N GLN A 57 -9.53 8.85 13.61
CA GLN A 57 -10.68 8.31 12.89
C GLN A 57 -11.96 9.13 13.16
N GLN A 58 -12.20 9.50 14.42
CA GLN A 58 -13.33 10.37 14.79
C GLN A 58 -13.25 11.72 14.08
N ALA A 59 -12.10 12.39 14.15
CA ALA A 59 -11.88 13.68 13.50
C ALA A 59 -12.00 13.60 11.96
N TYR A 60 -11.58 12.48 11.38
CA TYR A 60 -11.77 12.20 9.95
C TYR A 60 -13.25 12.12 9.59
N GLU A 61 -14.04 11.34 10.34
CA GLU A 61 -15.47 11.20 10.11
C GLU A 61 -16.21 12.53 10.28
N GLU A 62 -15.97 13.26 11.37
CA GLU A 62 -16.60 14.56 11.63
C GLU A 62 -16.36 15.53 10.48
N LYS A 63 -15.16 15.52 9.90
CA LYS A 63 -14.78 16.46 8.84
C LYS A 63 -15.26 16.04 7.46
N TYR A 64 -15.17 14.78 7.11
CA TYR A 64 -15.33 14.31 5.73
C TYR A 64 -16.62 13.54 5.48
N ARG A 65 -17.18 12.86 6.48
CA ARG A 65 -18.38 12.06 6.31
C ARG A 65 -19.56 12.89 5.86
N THR A 66 -19.91 13.92 6.63
CA THR A 66 -21.05 14.80 6.32
C THR A 66 -20.88 15.55 5.00
N ALA A 67 -19.62 15.92 4.67
CA ALA A 67 -19.33 16.70 3.47
C ALA A 67 -19.31 15.88 2.17
N TYR A 68 -18.91 14.58 2.24
CA TYR A 68 -18.59 13.80 1.03
C TYR A 68 -19.24 12.42 0.97
N GLN A 69 -19.82 11.91 2.03
CA GLN A 69 -20.56 10.64 1.96
C GLN A 69 -21.83 10.81 1.13
N GLY A 70 -21.97 9.98 0.10
CA GLY A 70 -23.12 10.06 -0.80
C GLY A 70 -23.07 11.20 -1.84
N VAL A 71 -22.06 12.06 -1.79
CA VAL A 71 -21.84 13.10 -2.80
C VAL A 71 -21.26 12.48 -4.06
N ALA A 72 -21.74 12.92 -5.24
CA ALA A 72 -21.27 12.45 -6.53
C ALA A 72 -19.75 12.61 -6.67
N GLN A 73 -19.08 11.53 -7.01
CA GLN A 73 -17.63 11.47 -7.22
C GLN A 73 -17.33 10.86 -8.60
N PRO A 74 -16.24 11.27 -9.28
CA PRO A 74 -15.87 10.66 -10.54
C PRO A 74 -15.39 9.22 -10.32
N SER A 75 -15.68 8.33 -11.25
CA SER A 75 -15.27 6.93 -11.22
C SER A 75 -13.98 6.72 -12.01
N VAL A 76 -13.06 5.92 -11.46
CA VAL A 76 -11.88 5.44 -12.19
C VAL A 76 -12.33 4.36 -13.18
N THR A 77 -11.96 4.51 -14.46
CA THR A 77 -12.29 3.55 -15.52
C THR A 77 -11.06 2.88 -16.12
N HIS A 78 -9.96 3.61 -16.21
CA HIS A 78 -8.70 3.10 -16.73
C HIS A 78 -7.53 3.62 -15.88
N ILE A 79 -6.57 2.74 -15.68
CA ILE A 79 -5.33 3.03 -14.95
C ILE A 79 -4.16 2.63 -15.85
N GLN A 80 -3.27 3.58 -16.13
CA GLN A 80 -1.99 3.32 -16.78
C GLN A 80 -0.87 3.71 -15.82
N THR A 81 0.12 2.83 -15.64
CA THR A 81 1.20 3.08 -14.68
C THR A 81 2.55 2.61 -15.16
N THR A 82 3.58 3.31 -14.70
CA THR A 82 4.96 2.84 -14.66
C THR A 82 5.37 2.65 -13.22
N ILE A 83 5.93 1.50 -12.90
CA ILE A 83 6.31 1.11 -11.54
C ILE A 83 7.76 0.66 -11.57
N ASP A 84 8.61 1.35 -10.82
CA ASP A 84 10.03 1.03 -10.72
C ASP A 84 10.33 0.47 -9.33
N LEU A 85 10.78 -0.79 -9.27
CA LEU A 85 11.10 -1.49 -8.03
C LEU A 85 12.60 -1.35 -7.73
N TYR A 86 12.94 -0.94 -6.52
CA TYR A 86 14.30 -0.83 -5.99
C TYR A 86 14.43 -1.67 -4.70
N PRO A 87 14.48 -3.02 -4.80
CA PRO A 87 14.44 -3.89 -3.63
C PRO A 87 15.62 -3.68 -2.67
N ASN A 88 16.82 -3.36 -3.19
CA ASN A 88 18.00 -3.09 -2.37
C ASN A 88 17.85 -1.82 -1.51
N GLU A 89 17.05 -0.86 -1.97
CA GLU A 89 16.70 0.36 -1.25
C GLU A 89 15.40 0.21 -0.44
N MET A 90 14.74 -0.95 -0.52
CA MET A 90 13.42 -1.23 0.06
C MET A 90 12.40 -0.16 -0.34
N THR A 91 12.40 0.23 -1.63
CA THR A 91 11.56 1.30 -2.15
C THR A 91 10.98 0.98 -3.52
N TYR A 92 9.87 1.61 -3.87
CA TYR A 92 9.37 1.65 -5.24
C TYR A 92 8.79 3.02 -5.56
N GLN A 93 8.79 3.33 -6.83
CA GLN A 93 8.21 4.55 -7.38
C GLN A 93 7.11 4.21 -8.36
N VAL A 94 6.03 4.97 -8.32
CA VAL A 94 4.89 4.83 -9.22
C VAL A 94 4.64 6.17 -9.89
N SER A 95 4.56 6.13 -11.23
CA SER A 95 3.99 7.21 -12.04
C SER A 95 2.78 6.66 -12.76
N GLY A 96 1.63 7.30 -12.59
CA GLY A 96 0.39 6.78 -13.14
C GLY A 96 -0.57 7.85 -13.61
N SER A 97 -1.57 7.40 -14.34
CA SER A 97 -2.72 8.20 -14.73
C SER A 97 -4.01 7.43 -14.53
N TYR A 98 -5.02 8.12 -14.05
CA TYR A 98 -6.41 7.68 -14.05
C TYR A 98 -7.17 8.35 -15.16
N GLN A 99 -7.97 7.59 -15.88
CA GLN A 99 -9.08 8.12 -16.63
C GLN A 99 -10.29 8.13 -15.70
N LEU A 100 -10.71 9.34 -15.33
CA LEU A 100 -11.87 9.60 -14.48
C LEU A 100 -13.08 9.94 -15.32
N VAL A 101 -14.25 9.41 -14.98
CA VAL A 101 -15.52 9.64 -15.69
C VAL A 101 -16.60 9.96 -14.66
N ASN A 102 -17.38 10.99 -14.92
CA ASN A 102 -18.60 11.22 -14.15
C ASN A 102 -19.70 10.25 -14.63
N LYS A 103 -19.87 9.14 -13.90
CA LYS A 103 -20.91 8.14 -14.17
C LYS A 103 -22.25 8.46 -13.51
N THR A 104 -22.33 9.58 -12.77
CA THR A 104 -23.55 10.00 -12.10
C THR A 104 -24.39 10.90 -13.02
N ASP A 105 -25.61 11.17 -12.62
CA ASP A 105 -26.52 12.15 -13.27
C ASP A 105 -26.34 13.58 -12.74
N GLN A 106 -25.41 13.77 -11.79
CA GLN A 106 -25.15 15.04 -11.12
C GLN A 106 -23.89 15.72 -11.66
N VAL A 107 -23.85 17.04 -11.59
CA VAL A 107 -22.67 17.83 -11.94
C VAL A 107 -21.66 17.79 -10.78
N ILE A 108 -20.45 17.32 -11.04
CA ILE A 108 -19.38 17.27 -10.04
C ILE A 108 -18.56 18.58 -10.12
N ARG A 109 -18.66 19.38 -9.06
CA ARG A 109 -17.93 20.66 -8.92
C ARG A 109 -16.69 20.55 -8.05
N GLU A 110 -16.65 19.52 -7.22
CA GLU A 110 -15.57 19.22 -6.30
C GLU A 110 -15.55 17.71 -6.03
N PHE A 111 -14.40 17.14 -5.87
CA PHE A 111 -14.22 15.74 -5.46
C PHE A 111 -13.00 15.59 -4.55
N ILE A 112 -12.92 14.48 -3.83
CA ILE A 112 -11.79 14.24 -2.93
C ILE A 112 -10.97 13.03 -3.38
N VAL A 113 -9.66 13.10 -3.09
CA VAL A 113 -8.71 12.02 -3.32
C VAL A 113 -7.98 11.76 -2.03
N HIS A 114 -8.07 10.53 -1.55
CA HIS A 114 -7.34 10.06 -0.38
C HIS A 114 -6.00 9.44 -0.80
N THR A 115 -4.96 9.69 -0.01
CA THR A 115 -3.65 9.05 -0.14
C THR A 115 -3.17 8.58 1.23
N TRP A 116 -2.58 7.41 1.28
CA TRP A 116 -2.05 6.87 2.53
C TRP A 116 -0.88 7.72 3.04
N GLN A 117 -0.78 7.85 4.36
CA GLN A 117 0.29 8.64 5.00
C GLN A 117 1.69 8.04 4.78
N ASP A 118 1.79 6.74 4.49
CA ASP A 118 3.05 6.04 4.27
C ASP A 118 3.63 6.29 2.87
N ILE A 119 2.84 6.85 1.94
CA ILE A 119 3.33 7.20 0.62
C ILE A 119 3.76 8.68 0.56
N GLN A 120 4.83 8.93 -0.18
CA GLN A 120 5.29 10.27 -0.47
C GLN A 120 4.72 10.71 -1.82
N MET A 121 3.57 11.39 -1.80
CA MET A 121 2.99 11.96 -3.01
C MET A 121 3.89 13.09 -3.52
N GLN A 122 4.47 12.91 -4.70
CA GLN A 122 5.37 13.86 -5.35
C GLN A 122 4.62 14.82 -6.27
N SER A 123 3.61 14.32 -6.96
CA SER A 123 2.77 15.15 -7.83
C SER A 123 1.36 14.61 -7.99
N LEU A 124 0.41 15.52 -8.13
CA LEU A 124 -0.97 15.26 -8.54
C LEU A 124 -1.37 16.35 -9.52
N ARG A 125 -1.65 16.02 -10.78
CA ARG A 125 -1.83 17.00 -11.88
C ARG A 125 -2.92 16.55 -12.85
N SER A 126 -3.58 17.52 -13.44
CA SER A 126 -4.45 17.35 -14.60
C SER A 126 -4.59 18.68 -15.32
N SER A 127 -4.91 18.64 -16.60
CA SER A 127 -5.25 19.86 -17.39
C SER A 127 -6.57 20.51 -16.95
N ASN A 128 -7.44 19.76 -16.30
CA ASN A 128 -8.74 20.23 -15.82
C ASN A 128 -8.76 20.46 -14.31
N LEU A 129 -7.68 21.01 -13.72
CA LEU A 129 -7.65 21.36 -12.31
C LEU A 129 -7.49 22.86 -12.12
N SER A 130 -8.39 23.48 -11.33
CA SER A 130 -8.26 24.86 -10.93
C SER A 130 -7.66 25.02 -9.54
N GLN A 131 -7.97 24.11 -8.64
CA GLN A 131 -7.50 24.15 -7.26
C GLN A 131 -7.30 22.73 -6.69
N ILE A 132 -6.20 22.57 -5.95
CA ILE A 132 -5.95 21.41 -5.11
C ILE A 132 -5.64 21.91 -3.71
N LYS A 133 -6.45 21.51 -2.73
CA LYS A 133 -6.20 21.80 -1.31
C LYS A 133 -5.86 20.49 -0.61
N MET A 134 -4.64 20.41 -0.05
CA MET A 134 -4.18 19.23 0.69
C MET A 134 -4.43 19.41 2.18
N ASP A 135 -5.07 18.41 2.77
CA ASP A 135 -5.13 18.21 4.21
C ASP A 135 -4.18 17.09 4.62
N ARG A 136 -3.00 17.48 5.08
CA ARG A 136 -1.93 16.54 5.44
C ARG A 136 -2.27 15.63 6.61
N ALA A 137 -3.10 16.11 7.56
CA ALA A 137 -3.47 15.34 8.74
C ALA A 137 -4.26 14.07 8.37
N PHE A 138 -5.03 14.13 7.29
CA PHE A 138 -5.89 13.02 6.84
C PHE A 138 -5.47 12.43 5.48
N GLY A 139 -4.39 12.93 4.87
CA GLY A 139 -3.99 12.50 3.53
C GLY A 139 -5.05 12.79 2.46
N GLN A 140 -5.87 13.84 2.66
CA GLN A 140 -6.97 14.17 1.77
C GLN A 140 -6.60 15.34 0.86
N TYR A 141 -6.92 15.20 -0.43
CA TYR A 141 -6.86 16.26 -1.43
C TYR A 141 -8.28 16.61 -1.83
N VAL A 142 -8.67 17.85 -1.58
CA VAL A 142 -9.91 18.42 -2.09
C VAL A 142 -9.60 19.07 -3.43
N ILE A 143 -10.25 18.61 -4.49
CA ILE A 143 -9.93 18.95 -5.87
C ILE A 143 -11.12 19.64 -6.51
N LYS A 144 -10.90 20.84 -7.06
CA LYS A 144 -11.88 21.56 -7.89
C LYS A 144 -11.44 21.51 -9.35
N PRO A 145 -12.22 20.89 -10.22
CA PRO A 145 -12.00 20.98 -11.66
C PRO A 145 -12.10 22.43 -12.15
N ALA A 146 -11.32 22.78 -13.18
CA ALA A 146 -11.42 24.08 -13.82
C ALA A 146 -12.78 24.27 -14.51
N LYS A 147 -13.32 23.20 -15.06
CA LYS A 147 -14.69 23.10 -15.56
C LYS A 147 -15.41 22.03 -14.78
N PRO A 148 -16.61 22.31 -14.21
CA PRO A 148 -17.41 21.28 -13.57
C PRO A 148 -17.61 20.07 -14.50
N LEU A 149 -17.57 18.85 -13.94
CA LEU A 149 -17.73 17.64 -14.71
C LEU A 149 -19.23 17.36 -14.88
N MET A 150 -19.72 17.53 -16.09
CA MET A 150 -21.09 17.17 -16.45
C MET A 150 -21.22 15.62 -16.46
N PRO A 151 -22.43 15.07 -16.37
CA PRO A 151 -22.67 13.65 -16.57
C PRO A 151 -22.00 13.15 -17.87
N LYS A 152 -21.26 12.03 -17.79
CA LYS A 152 -20.45 11.42 -18.86
C LYS A 152 -19.16 12.15 -19.24
N ASP A 153 -18.89 13.32 -18.69
CA ASP A 153 -17.58 13.98 -18.88
C ASP A 153 -16.45 13.12 -18.32
N SER A 154 -15.30 13.23 -18.95
CA SER A 154 -14.11 12.50 -18.54
C SER A 154 -12.86 13.40 -18.57
N PHE A 155 -11.87 13.06 -17.74
CA PHE A 155 -10.57 13.70 -17.74
C PHE A 155 -9.49 12.78 -17.15
N SER A 156 -8.23 13.12 -17.40
CA SER A 156 -7.09 12.35 -16.87
C SER A 156 -6.53 13.03 -15.62
N LEU A 157 -6.29 12.23 -14.58
CA LEU A 157 -5.60 12.66 -13.37
C LEU A 157 -4.26 11.91 -13.30
N HIS A 158 -3.15 12.66 -13.36
CA HIS A 158 -1.80 12.11 -13.29
C HIS A 158 -1.26 12.22 -11.86
N PHE A 159 -0.57 11.18 -11.41
CA PHE A 159 0.04 11.16 -10.10
C PHE A 159 1.42 10.50 -10.13
N THR A 160 2.27 10.92 -9.21
CA THR A 160 3.56 10.27 -8.97
C THR A 160 3.76 10.19 -7.47
N PHE A 161 4.12 9.00 -6.99
CA PHE A 161 4.43 8.79 -5.59
C PHE A 161 5.60 7.81 -5.41
N ARG A 162 6.25 7.91 -4.26
CA ARG A 162 7.28 6.99 -3.80
C ARG A 162 6.83 6.35 -2.49
N TYR A 163 7.11 5.08 -2.34
CA TYR A 163 7.00 4.36 -1.10
C TYR A 163 8.37 3.85 -0.68
N SER A 164 8.70 3.99 0.61
CA SER A 164 9.93 3.44 1.18
C SER A 164 9.58 2.73 2.48
N VAL A 165 10.02 1.47 2.59
CA VAL A 165 9.84 0.71 3.82
C VAL A 165 10.71 1.33 4.91
N ASN A 166 10.10 1.62 6.06
CA ASN A 166 10.88 1.92 7.25
C ASN A 166 11.21 0.59 7.96
N PRO A 167 12.48 0.16 8.01
CA PRO A 167 12.84 -1.12 8.60
C PRO A 167 12.59 -1.21 10.11
N TRP A 168 12.33 -0.08 10.76
CA TRP A 168 12.00 0.00 12.19
C TRP A 168 10.50 -0.13 12.47
N ASN A 169 9.65 0.09 11.47
CA ASN A 169 8.24 -0.23 11.57
C ASN A 169 8.04 -1.72 11.36
N GLY A 170 7.09 -2.32 12.05
CA GLY A 170 6.79 -3.74 11.92
C GLY A 170 6.57 -4.17 10.46
N HIS A 171 6.70 -5.45 10.19
CA HIS A 171 6.51 -6.02 8.86
C HIS A 171 5.08 -5.78 8.37
N ASN A 172 4.94 -5.13 7.20
CA ASN A 172 3.66 -5.00 6.49
C ASN A 172 3.56 -6.07 5.40
N PRO A 173 2.80 -7.17 5.62
CA PRO A 173 2.73 -8.28 4.66
C PRO A 173 2.03 -7.89 3.34
N ALA A 174 1.29 -6.79 3.32
CA ALA A 174 0.60 -6.30 2.12
C ALA A 174 1.48 -5.38 1.26
N ASN A 175 2.64 -4.95 1.77
CA ASN A 175 3.54 -4.03 1.08
C ASN A 175 5.00 -4.30 1.46
N ALA A 176 5.42 -5.53 1.22
CA ALA A 176 6.78 -5.95 1.44
C ALA A 176 7.63 -5.70 0.18
N ILE A 177 8.68 -4.91 0.31
CA ILE A 177 9.73 -4.81 -0.70
C ILE A 177 11.07 -5.05 -0.02
N VAL A 178 11.69 -6.16 -0.36
CA VAL A 178 12.97 -6.63 0.19
C VAL A 178 13.84 -7.15 -0.95
N GLN A 179 15.13 -7.33 -0.69
CA GLN A 179 16.13 -7.67 -1.70
C GLN A 179 15.71 -8.81 -2.63
N ASN A 180 15.10 -9.87 -2.10
CA ASN A 180 14.58 -10.96 -2.93
C ASN A 180 13.27 -11.51 -2.38
N GLY A 181 12.15 -10.93 -2.79
CA GLY A 181 10.83 -11.38 -2.38
C GLY A 181 9.86 -10.22 -2.10
N SER A 182 9.69 -9.32 -3.07
CA SER A 182 8.71 -8.24 -2.98
C SER A 182 7.30 -8.77 -3.21
N PHE A 183 6.35 -8.31 -2.39
CA PHE A 183 4.92 -8.52 -2.58
C PHE A 183 4.17 -7.24 -2.23
N ILE A 184 3.48 -6.66 -3.19
CA ILE A 184 2.88 -5.33 -3.05
C ILE A 184 1.43 -5.38 -3.52
N ARG A 185 0.49 -5.11 -2.62
CA ARG A 185 -0.92 -4.85 -2.96
C ARG A 185 -1.07 -3.38 -3.37
N LEU A 186 -0.70 -3.09 -4.60
CA LEU A 186 -0.65 -1.71 -5.13
C LEU A 186 -1.96 -0.96 -4.96
N SER A 187 -3.11 -1.61 -5.19
CA SER A 187 -4.43 -0.98 -5.05
C SER A 187 -4.68 -0.35 -3.69
N ASN A 188 -4.00 -0.82 -2.63
CA ASN A 188 -4.12 -0.23 -1.31
C ASN A 188 -3.42 1.13 -1.19
N TYR A 189 -2.40 1.39 -2.01
CA TYR A 189 -1.54 2.58 -1.93
C TYR A 189 -1.77 3.59 -3.05
N PHE A 190 -2.56 3.22 -4.06
CA PHE A 190 -2.95 4.13 -5.13
C PHE A 190 -3.94 5.19 -4.62
N PRO A 191 -3.93 6.42 -5.20
CA PRO A 191 -4.87 7.47 -4.81
C PRO A 191 -6.31 6.99 -4.90
N ARG A 192 -7.09 7.17 -3.85
CA ARG A 192 -8.48 6.74 -3.77
C ARG A 192 -9.43 7.90 -3.93
N ILE A 193 -10.42 7.74 -4.81
CA ILE A 193 -11.42 8.76 -5.08
C ILE A 193 -12.58 8.61 -4.08
N GLY A 194 -13.05 9.73 -3.55
CA GLY A 194 -14.23 9.79 -2.68
C GLY A 194 -13.94 9.52 -1.20
N TYR A 195 -15.00 9.56 -0.43
CA TYR A 195 -14.96 9.27 1.00
C TYR A 195 -14.63 7.79 1.25
N GLN A 196 -13.72 7.55 2.20
CA GLN A 196 -13.23 6.21 2.52
C GLN A 196 -13.88 5.73 3.83
N SER A 197 -14.94 4.93 3.75
CA SER A 197 -15.63 4.40 4.92
C SER A 197 -14.81 3.36 5.70
N GLU A 198 -13.80 2.76 5.09
CA GLU A 198 -12.85 1.87 5.79
C GLU A 198 -11.96 2.58 6.81
N LEU A 199 -11.94 3.91 6.81
CA LEU A 199 -11.25 4.74 7.80
C LEU A 199 -12.14 5.14 8.98
N GLU A 200 -13.41 4.73 9.00
CA GLU A 200 -14.31 4.97 10.12
C GLU A 200 -14.00 4.08 11.32
N ILE A 201 -14.44 4.52 12.50
CA ILE A 201 -14.44 3.65 13.67
C ILE A 201 -15.49 2.56 13.45
N THR A 202 -15.07 1.30 13.40
CA THR A 202 -15.98 0.17 13.18
C THR A 202 -16.52 -0.46 14.46
N ASP A 203 -15.86 -0.23 15.60
CA ASP A 203 -16.29 -0.74 16.90
C ASP A 203 -17.48 0.05 17.43
N GLU A 204 -18.62 -0.61 17.58
CA GLU A 204 -19.87 0.02 18.03
C GLU A 204 -19.77 0.56 19.46
N SER A 205 -19.00 -0.09 20.35
CA SER A 205 -18.82 0.37 21.72
C SER A 205 -17.99 1.65 21.79
N GLU A 206 -16.97 1.76 20.96
CA GLU A 206 -16.15 2.97 20.85
C GLU A 206 -16.94 4.13 20.21
N ARG A 207 -17.84 3.84 19.26
CA ARG A 207 -18.76 4.84 18.70
C ARG A 207 -19.76 5.36 19.75
N ALA A 208 -20.35 4.43 20.54
CA ALA A 208 -21.29 4.80 21.60
C ALA A 208 -20.64 5.69 22.68
N LYS A 209 -19.42 5.37 23.11
CA LYS A 209 -18.63 6.19 24.05
C LYS A 209 -18.39 7.62 23.54
N ARG A 210 -18.33 7.81 22.23
CA ARG A 210 -18.06 9.10 21.56
C ARG A 210 -19.33 9.78 21.03
N THR A 211 -20.50 9.19 21.30
CA THR A 211 -21.80 9.71 20.81
C THR A 211 -21.82 9.87 19.28
N MET A 212 -21.14 8.95 18.56
CA MET A 212 -21.09 8.94 17.11
C MET A 212 -22.26 8.16 16.50
N PRO A 213 -22.75 8.57 15.32
CA PRO A 213 -23.77 7.81 14.59
C PRO A 213 -23.22 6.43 14.17
N ALA A 214 -24.09 5.48 13.83
CA ALA A 214 -23.67 4.17 13.34
C ALA A 214 -22.64 4.26 12.20
N ALA A 215 -21.70 3.30 12.14
CA ALA A 215 -20.73 3.24 11.03
C ALA A 215 -21.46 3.06 9.69
N THR A 216 -20.77 3.42 8.61
CA THR A 216 -21.29 3.17 7.27
C THR A 216 -21.46 1.67 7.05
N SER A 217 -22.69 1.24 6.83
CA SER A 217 -22.97 -0.18 6.55
C SER A 217 -22.33 -0.59 5.21
N ILE A 218 -21.82 -1.82 5.15
CA ILE A 218 -21.41 -2.42 3.89
C ILE A 218 -22.67 -2.60 3.05
N LYS A 219 -22.69 -2.00 1.86
CA LYS A 219 -23.80 -2.16 0.93
C LYS A 219 -23.97 -3.61 0.52
N GLY A 220 -25.20 -4.08 0.46
CA GLY A 220 -25.52 -5.37 -0.10
C GLY A 220 -25.11 -5.45 -1.59
N LEU A 221 -25.00 -6.64 -2.13
CA LEU A 221 -24.62 -6.84 -3.52
C LEU A 221 -25.59 -6.12 -4.49
N THR A 222 -26.87 -6.13 -4.19
CA THR A 222 -27.93 -5.46 -4.96
C THR A 222 -27.74 -3.95 -4.96
N ASP A 223 -27.51 -3.36 -3.80
CA ASP A 223 -27.31 -1.91 -3.67
C ASP A 223 -26.02 -1.44 -4.37
N ALA A 224 -24.98 -2.30 -4.38
CA ALA A 224 -23.72 -2.02 -5.06
C ALA A 224 -23.86 -2.01 -6.59
N MET A 225 -24.84 -2.74 -7.14
CA MET A 225 -25.14 -2.76 -8.58
C MET A 225 -25.94 -1.52 -9.04
N GLU A 226 -26.74 -0.93 -8.15
CA GLU A 226 -27.59 0.22 -8.46
C GLU A 226 -26.87 1.58 -8.35
N GLN A 227 -25.77 1.66 -7.59
CA GLN A 227 -25.02 2.92 -7.41
C GLN A 227 -23.64 2.84 -8.06
N PRO A 228 -23.27 3.84 -8.89
CA PRO A 228 -21.93 3.91 -9.44
C PRO A 228 -20.92 4.12 -8.29
N TYR A 229 -20.22 3.04 -7.96
CA TYR A 229 -19.15 3.09 -6.97
C TYR A 229 -17.89 3.71 -7.60
N PRO A 230 -17.12 4.57 -6.89
CA PRO A 230 -15.91 5.18 -7.45
C PRO A 230 -14.89 4.16 -7.98
N TYR A 231 -14.96 2.93 -7.47
CA TYR A 231 -14.06 1.82 -7.82
C TYR A 231 -14.85 0.65 -8.43
N GLY A 232 -15.50 0.88 -9.53
CA GLY A 232 -16.07 -0.19 -10.34
C GLY A 232 -14.99 -1.05 -11.00
N PHE A 233 -15.39 -1.78 -12.03
CA PHE A 233 -14.42 -2.46 -12.89
C PHE A 233 -13.58 -1.44 -13.67
N ILE A 234 -12.27 -1.67 -13.68
CA ILE A 234 -11.27 -0.81 -14.33
C ILE A 234 -10.50 -1.59 -15.38
N ARG A 235 -10.00 -0.92 -16.40
CA ARG A 235 -8.92 -1.42 -17.23
C ARG A 235 -7.59 -1.07 -16.57
N TRP A 236 -6.70 -2.06 -16.48
CA TRP A 236 -5.38 -1.93 -15.86
C TRP A 236 -4.28 -2.18 -16.87
N GLU A 237 -3.33 -1.25 -16.96
CA GLU A 237 -2.12 -1.38 -17.76
C GLU A 237 -0.92 -0.92 -16.92
N ALA A 238 0.15 -1.73 -16.88
CA ALA A 238 1.32 -1.44 -16.08
C ALA A 238 2.62 -1.83 -16.78
N LEU A 239 3.56 -0.89 -16.81
CA LEU A 239 4.95 -1.16 -17.14
C LEU A 239 5.74 -1.24 -15.84
N VAL A 240 6.20 -2.42 -15.48
CA VAL A 240 6.94 -2.65 -14.24
C VAL A 240 8.40 -2.92 -14.55
N SER A 241 9.32 -2.21 -13.89
CA SER A 241 10.74 -2.49 -13.98
C SER A 241 11.30 -3.02 -12.66
N ALA A 242 12.17 -4.01 -12.74
CA ALA A 242 12.85 -4.64 -11.60
C ALA A 242 14.33 -4.89 -11.95
N PRO A 243 15.20 -5.21 -10.96
CA PRO A 243 16.54 -5.70 -11.21
C PRO A 243 16.57 -6.83 -12.23
N ALA A 244 17.61 -6.91 -13.05
CA ALA A 244 17.67 -7.77 -14.23
C ALA A 244 17.45 -9.26 -13.92
N GLU A 245 17.86 -9.71 -12.73
CA GLU A 245 17.75 -11.10 -12.26
C GLU A 245 16.36 -11.46 -11.73
N GLN A 246 15.52 -10.46 -11.45
CA GLN A 246 14.19 -10.70 -10.90
C GLN A 246 13.14 -10.88 -11.99
N THR A 247 12.15 -11.70 -11.70
CA THR A 247 10.93 -11.84 -12.50
C THR A 247 9.78 -11.21 -11.75
N VAL A 248 9.03 -10.36 -12.45
CA VAL A 248 7.81 -9.76 -11.93
C VAL A 248 6.60 -10.59 -12.36
N VAL A 249 5.71 -10.82 -11.41
CA VAL A 249 4.39 -11.42 -11.61
C VAL A 249 3.35 -10.38 -11.25
N GLY A 250 2.47 -10.06 -12.16
CA GLY A 250 1.43 -9.04 -12.00
C GLY A 250 0.06 -9.55 -12.43
N ILE A 251 -0.94 -8.70 -12.30
CA ILE A 251 -2.30 -8.98 -12.78
C ILE A 251 -2.39 -8.60 -14.26
N GLY A 252 -3.11 -9.43 -15.02
CA GLY A 252 -3.27 -9.28 -16.46
C GLY A 252 -2.33 -10.17 -17.26
N GLU A 253 -2.36 -10.01 -18.57
CA GLU A 253 -1.49 -10.71 -19.51
C GLU A 253 -0.14 -10.01 -19.59
N LEU A 254 0.95 -10.76 -19.53
CA LEU A 254 2.29 -10.26 -19.84
C LEU A 254 2.43 -10.08 -21.37
N VAL A 255 2.20 -8.85 -21.83
CA VAL A 255 2.23 -8.50 -23.25
C VAL A 255 3.64 -8.43 -23.79
N LYS A 256 4.59 -7.92 -22.98
CA LYS A 256 5.97 -7.72 -23.41
C LYS A 256 6.92 -7.80 -22.22
N ARG A 257 8.07 -8.47 -22.47
CA ARG A 257 9.21 -8.47 -21.57
C ARG A 257 10.45 -8.08 -22.36
N TYR A 258 11.26 -7.17 -21.81
CA TYR A 258 12.53 -6.78 -22.43
C TYR A 258 13.52 -6.31 -21.36
N ARG A 259 14.80 -6.42 -21.69
CA ARG A 259 15.89 -5.92 -20.84
C ARG A 259 16.46 -4.62 -21.41
N LYS A 260 16.72 -3.67 -20.52
CA LYS A 260 17.41 -2.42 -20.85
C LYS A 260 18.34 -2.09 -19.70
N ASN A 261 19.63 -1.99 -20.00
CA ASN A 261 20.70 -1.83 -19.01
C ASN A 261 20.67 -2.98 -17.98
N ASP A 262 20.67 -2.65 -16.68
CA ASP A 262 20.65 -3.54 -15.52
C ASP A 262 19.23 -3.87 -15.03
N ARG A 263 18.19 -3.55 -15.82
CA ARG A 263 16.79 -3.76 -15.44
C ARG A 263 16.03 -4.57 -16.48
N THR A 264 15.06 -5.36 -16.02
CA THR A 264 14.07 -6.03 -16.84
C THR A 264 12.73 -5.34 -16.70
N TYR A 265 12.07 -5.11 -17.82
CA TYR A 265 10.77 -4.44 -17.94
C TYR A 265 9.69 -5.47 -18.32
N PHE A 266 8.56 -5.37 -17.65
CA PHE A 266 7.40 -6.25 -17.81
C PHE A 266 6.18 -5.38 -18.09
N HIS A 267 5.55 -5.55 -19.24
CA HIS A 267 4.33 -4.84 -19.61
C HIS A 267 3.12 -5.76 -19.43
N PHE A 268 2.25 -5.41 -18.48
CA PHE A 268 1.01 -6.11 -18.20
C PHE A 268 -0.18 -5.32 -18.72
N ASP A 269 -1.18 -6.02 -19.27
CA ASP A 269 -2.47 -5.45 -19.68
C ASP A 269 -3.59 -6.40 -19.22
N SER A 270 -4.57 -5.90 -18.50
CA SER A 270 -5.69 -6.70 -18.03
C SER A 270 -6.59 -7.21 -19.15
N LYS A 271 -6.52 -6.65 -20.37
CA LYS A 271 -7.36 -6.95 -21.52
C LYS A 271 -8.86 -6.83 -21.27
N ARG A 272 -9.31 -7.29 -20.11
CA ARG A 272 -10.69 -7.23 -19.62
C ARG A 272 -10.75 -6.35 -18.38
N PRO A 273 -11.92 -5.74 -18.10
CA PRO A 273 -12.11 -5.02 -16.85
C PRO A 273 -11.92 -5.92 -15.64
N ILE A 274 -11.18 -5.43 -14.65
CA ILE A 274 -10.92 -6.10 -13.37
C ILE A 274 -11.44 -5.23 -12.22
N PRO A 275 -11.77 -5.81 -11.05
CA PRO A 275 -12.03 -5.01 -9.85
C PRO A 275 -10.82 -4.12 -9.52
N PHE A 276 -11.02 -3.01 -8.82
CA PHE A 276 -9.94 -2.16 -8.30
C PHE A 276 -9.15 -2.91 -7.20
N ARG A 277 -8.56 -4.02 -7.59
CA ARG A 277 -7.75 -4.88 -6.74
C ARG A 277 -6.61 -5.46 -7.57
N PHE A 278 -5.45 -4.85 -7.46
CA PHE A 278 -4.27 -5.23 -8.22
C PHE A 278 -3.02 -5.18 -7.34
N GLY A 279 -2.06 -5.99 -7.70
CA GLY A 279 -0.80 -6.13 -6.99
C GLY A 279 0.24 -6.77 -7.86
N LEU A 280 1.44 -6.87 -7.34
CA LEU A 280 2.56 -7.55 -8.00
C LEU A 280 3.44 -8.27 -6.98
N SER A 281 4.19 -9.24 -7.50
CA SER A 281 5.27 -9.91 -6.80
C SER A 281 6.53 -9.87 -7.64
N SER A 282 7.70 -9.76 -7.01
CA SER A 282 8.98 -9.74 -7.72
C SER A 282 10.06 -10.46 -6.90
N ALA A 283 10.73 -11.42 -7.51
CA ALA A 283 11.87 -12.11 -6.92
C ALA A 283 12.69 -12.85 -8.00
N VAL A 284 13.80 -13.43 -7.59
CA VAL A 284 14.52 -14.42 -8.39
C VAL A 284 13.72 -15.73 -8.33
N TYR A 285 12.77 -15.88 -9.24
CA TYR A 285 11.90 -17.05 -9.33
C TYR A 285 12.40 -18.06 -10.33
N GLU A 286 12.29 -19.36 -9.96
CA GLU A 286 12.08 -20.42 -10.93
C GLU A 286 10.59 -20.56 -11.26
N VAL A 287 10.29 -21.04 -12.46
CA VAL A 287 8.91 -21.15 -12.95
C VAL A 287 8.66 -22.57 -13.43
N LYS A 288 7.66 -23.22 -12.86
CA LYS A 288 7.14 -24.50 -13.39
C LYS A 288 5.81 -24.27 -14.05
N LYS A 289 5.70 -24.70 -15.31
CA LYS A 289 4.51 -24.51 -16.15
C LYS A 289 3.82 -25.85 -16.40
N THR A 290 2.51 -25.80 -16.45
CA THR A 290 1.69 -26.93 -16.90
C THR A 290 0.40 -26.37 -17.52
N GLN A 291 -0.37 -27.27 -18.12
CA GLN A 291 -1.68 -26.96 -18.67
C GLN A 291 -2.69 -27.96 -18.12
N HIS A 292 -3.87 -27.47 -17.79
CA HIS A 292 -5.02 -28.30 -17.48
C HIS A 292 -6.19 -27.82 -18.31
N ASP A 293 -6.69 -28.65 -19.21
CA ASP A 293 -7.62 -28.29 -20.28
C ASP A 293 -7.10 -27.09 -21.11
N SER A 294 -7.84 -25.99 -21.13
CA SER A 294 -7.45 -24.75 -21.83
C SER A 294 -6.76 -23.74 -20.91
N ILE A 295 -6.50 -24.09 -19.64
CA ILE A 295 -5.94 -23.18 -18.64
C ILE A 295 -4.45 -23.42 -18.50
N ALA A 296 -3.63 -22.40 -18.79
CA ALA A 296 -2.21 -22.40 -18.48
C ALA A 296 -1.99 -22.13 -17.00
N ILE A 297 -1.21 -22.98 -16.34
CA ILE A 297 -0.89 -22.87 -14.92
C ILE A 297 0.61 -22.65 -14.77
N GLU A 298 1.00 -21.59 -14.08
CA GLU A 298 2.39 -21.28 -13.78
C GLU A 298 2.58 -21.14 -12.29
N ILE A 299 3.56 -21.86 -11.72
CA ILE A 299 3.98 -21.70 -10.32
C ILE A 299 5.35 -21.03 -10.33
N TYR A 300 5.38 -19.84 -9.72
CA TYR A 300 6.60 -19.08 -9.47
C TYR A 300 7.06 -19.36 -8.05
N TYR A 301 8.29 -19.85 -7.88
CA TYR A 301 8.78 -20.29 -6.58
C TYR A 301 10.26 -19.95 -6.40
N HIS A 302 10.66 -19.80 -5.13
CA HIS A 302 12.07 -19.69 -4.81
C HIS A 302 12.74 -21.08 -4.91
N PRO A 303 13.93 -21.22 -5.54
CA PRO A 303 14.59 -22.53 -5.77
C PRO A 303 14.70 -23.43 -4.53
N ARG A 304 14.89 -22.82 -3.35
CA ARG A 304 14.98 -23.58 -2.07
C ARG A 304 13.64 -24.23 -1.65
N HIS A 305 12.54 -23.90 -2.29
CA HIS A 305 11.19 -24.43 -1.99
C HIS A 305 10.67 -25.36 -3.11
N ALA A 306 11.55 -25.86 -3.98
CA ALA A 306 11.20 -26.71 -5.13
C ALA A 306 10.49 -28.01 -4.71
N GLN A 307 10.76 -28.55 -3.50
CA GLN A 307 10.18 -29.80 -3.02
C GLN A 307 8.65 -29.83 -3.01
N ASN A 308 8.01 -28.68 -2.79
CA ASN A 308 6.56 -28.58 -2.70
C ASN A 308 5.87 -28.35 -4.05
N VAL A 309 6.61 -27.99 -5.10
CA VAL A 309 6.06 -27.52 -6.37
C VAL A 309 5.29 -28.61 -7.11
N THR A 310 5.81 -29.85 -7.10
CA THR A 310 5.16 -30.99 -7.76
C THR A 310 3.81 -31.29 -7.12
N HIS A 311 3.77 -31.35 -5.78
CA HIS A 311 2.53 -31.60 -5.04
C HIS A 311 1.49 -30.48 -5.26
N LEU A 312 1.92 -29.21 -5.23
CA LEU A 312 1.05 -28.07 -5.54
C LEU A 312 0.47 -28.15 -6.96
N MET A 313 1.30 -28.54 -7.94
CA MET A 313 0.89 -28.68 -9.33
C MET A 313 -0.19 -29.77 -9.51
N GLU A 314 -0.09 -30.87 -8.78
CA GLU A 314 -1.07 -31.96 -8.80
C GLU A 314 -2.39 -31.52 -8.15
N ARG A 315 -2.31 -30.80 -7.02
CA ARG A 315 -3.49 -30.31 -6.31
C ARG A 315 -4.28 -29.25 -7.10
N ILE A 316 -3.60 -28.40 -7.84
CA ILE A 316 -4.29 -27.36 -8.65
C ILE A 316 -5.06 -27.99 -9.82
N LYS A 317 -4.68 -29.19 -10.28
CA LYS A 317 -5.36 -29.89 -11.38
C LYS A 317 -6.60 -30.69 -10.94
N GLN A 318 -6.78 -30.88 -9.65
CA GLN A 318 -7.96 -31.53 -9.04
C GLN A 318 -9.12 -30.55 -8.85
#